data_57388a244588565faba2683bb6ce1914
#
_entry.id   57388a244588565faba2683bb6ce1914
#
_cell.length_a   1.000
_cell.length_b   1.000
_cell.length_c   1.000
_cell.angle_alpha   90.00
_cell.angle_beta   90.00
_cell.angle_gamma   90.00
#
_symmetry.space_group_name_H-M   'P 1'
#
loop_
_entity.id
_entity.type
_entity.pdbx_description
1 polymer ?
#
loop_
_entity_poly.entity_id
_entity_poly.type
_entity_poly.pdbx_seq_one_letter_code
_entity_poly.pdbx_strand_id
1 'polypeptide(L)'
;MAFYLPYLLIFVSISESIWLSYKIYQTRYSLKGPKIRFKRFLLLGCVFSLIIVSSGLFGVLEGNKRISGSILLGNTIQKYEVAHDKKKKEQALAQKIEEFTACYEDMNDIFVKQEKRLTDKNMETFTRLYRKLPEKQQEEYQEKYEQVKKDMQYFKDTQTEESCYDLFSDTIPFSTSEQERKERQQTVTYERYKALLQQATNIQNPTKKETALNYLKSVKEWLDQQQQN
;
A
#
# COMPACT_ATOMS: atom_id res chain seq x y z
N MET A 1 7.97 19.47 10.98
CA MET A 1 8.47 20.15 12.22
C MET A 1 9.93 20.63 12.11
N ALA A 2 10.83 19.91 11.43
CA ALA A 2 12.24 20.29 11.31
C ALA A 2 12.50 21.60 10.55
N PHE A 3 11.58 22.01 9.66
CA PHE A 3 11.72 23.24 8.87
C PHE A 3 11.71 24.53 9.71
N TYR A 4 11.10 24.51 10.89
CA TYR A 4 11.00 25.67 11.77
C TYR A 4 12.15 25.76 12.80
N LEU A 5 12.95 24.72 12.94
CA LEU A 5 14.01 24.67 13.94
C LEU A 5 15.07 25.78 13.77
N PRO A 6 15.56 26.10 12.55
CA PRO A 6 16.50 27.22 12.35
C PRO A 6 15.91 28.56 12.76
N TYR A 7 14.63 28.80 12.42
CA TYR A 7 13.93 30.04 12.79
C TYR A 7 13.73 30.15 14.29
N LEU A 8 13.43 29.05 14.96
CA LEU A 8 13.27 28.98 16.41
C LEU A 8 14.61 29.25 17.12
N LEU A 9 15.72 28.70 16.63
CA LEU A 9 17.06 28.98 17.15
C LEU A 9 17.45 30.45 16.96
N ILE A 10 17.16 31.06 15.81
CA ILE A 10 17.38 32.48 15.55
C ILE A 10 16.56 33.31 16.53
N PHE A 11 15.28 33.00 16.71
CA PHE A 11 14.38 33.72 17.61
C PHE A 11 14.85 33.67 19.09
N VAL A 12 15.23 32.46 19.56
CA VAL A 12 15.80 32.27 20.90
C VAL A 12 17.07 33.09 21.07
N SER A 13 18.01 33.03 20.11
CA SER A 13 19.28 33.75 20.16
C SER A 13 19.10 35.26 20.15
N ILE A 14 18.12 35.79 19.39
CA ILE A 14 17.78 37.22 19.41
C ILE A 14 17.22 37.60 20.78
N SER A 15 16.28 36.80 21.32
CA SER A 15 15.69 37.05 22.62
C SER A 15 16.72 37.05 23.75
N GLU A 16 17.66 36.08 23.75
CA GLU A 16 18.77 36.03 24.70
C GLU A 16 19.70 37.24 24.55
N SER A 17 20.03 37.66 23.32
CA SER A 17 20.85 38.81 23.06
C SER A 17 20.22 40.12 23.61
N ILE A 18 18.91 40.29 23.41
CA ILE A 18 18.14 41.43 23.94
C ILE A 18 18.18 41.39 25.46
N TRP A 19 17.88 40.23 26.07
CA TRP A 19 17.84 40.07 27.52
C TRP A 19 19.23 40.33 28.15
N LEU A 20 20.30 39.80 27.57
CA LEU A 20 21.68 40.03 28.02
C LEU A 20 22.09 41.51 27.90
N SER A 21 21.70 42.17 26.79
CA SER A 21 21.96 43.59 26.57
C SER A 21 21.21 44.46 27.63
N TYR A 22 19.96 44.12 27.91
CA TYR A 22 19.20 44.79 28.96
C TYR A 22 19.82 44.59 30.34
N LYS A 23 20.27 43.40 30.66
CA LYS A 23 20.97 43.12 31.92
C LYS A 23 22.32 43.89 32.03
N ILE A 24 23.09 44.01 30.96
CA ILE A 24 24.33 44.83 30.93
C ILE A 24 24.00 46.29 31.15
N TYR A 25 22.93 46.80 30.49
CA TYR A 25 22.45 48.17 30.67
C TYR A 25 22.03 48.43 32.13
N GLN A 26 21.22 47.57 32.72
CA GLN A 26 20.76 47.68 34.12
C GLN A 26 21.91 47.70 35.10
N THR A 27 22.95 46.86 34.88
CA THR A 27 24.12 46.79 35.75
C THR A 27 25.05 47.98 35.60
N ARG A 28 25.04 48.68 34.44
CA ARG A 28 25.84 49.89 34.20
C ARG A 28 25.34 51.09 35.00
N TYR A 29 24.06 51.15 35.25
CA TYR A 29 23.40 52.27 35.99
C TYR A 29 23.13 51.95 37.46
N SER A 30 23.45 50.77 37.93
CA SER A 30 23.27 50.38 39.33
C SER A 30 24.48 50.81 40.18
N LEU A 31 24.25 51.51 41.27
CA LEU A 31 25.28 51.89 42.25
C LEU A 31 25.98 50.70 42.90
N LYS A 32 25.37 49.50 42.87
CA LYS A 32 25.91 48.22 43.30
C LYS A 32 26.13 47.30 42.07
N GLY A 33 26.99 47.70 41.16
CA GLY A 33 27.26 46.90 39.93
C GLY A 33 27.93 45.54 40.22
N PRO A 34 27.62 44.52 39.41
CA PRO A 34 28.25 43.23 39.56
C PRO A 34 29.75 43.30 39.35
N LYS A 35 30.47 42.40 39.99
CA LYS A 35 31.92 42.28 39.86
C LYS A 35 32.34 42.21 38.39
N ILE A 36 33.53 42.74 38.05
CA ILE A 36 34.07 42.80 36.69
C ILE A 36 34.01 41.42 35.96
N ARG A 37 34.14 40.32 36.68
CA ARG A 37 34.02 38.98 36.14
C ARG A 37 32.64 38.68 35.55
N PHE A 38 31.56 39.17 36.19
CA PHE A 38 30.19 38.99 35.74
C PHE A 38 29.90 39.81 34.46
N LYS A 39 30.44 41.02 34.35
CA LYS A 39 30.32 41.84 33.13
C LYS A 39 31.03 41.21 31.92
N ARG A 40 32.18 40.59 32.15
CA ARG A 40 32.91 39.86 31.09
C ARG A 40 32.15 38.62 30.63
N PHE A 41 31.51 37.92 31.57
CA PHE A 41 30.70 36.75 31.25
C PHE A 41 29.47 37.09 30.40
N LEU A 42 28.75 38.19 30.76
CA LEU A 42 27.63 38.71 29.98
C LEU A 42 28.07 39.14 28.56
N LEU A 43 29.23 39.78 28.46
CA LEU A 43 29.76 40.22 27.17
C LEU A 43 30.14 39.02 26.28
N LEU A 44 30.72 37.99 26.84
CA LEU A 44 30.99 36.73 26.16
C LEU A 44 29.71 36.04 25.69
N GLY A 45 28.62 36.02 26.51
CA GLY A 45 27.33 35.52 26.15
C GLY A 45 26.73 36.25 24.94
N CYS A 46 26.80 37.59 24.92
CA CYS A 46 26.33 38.38 23.78
C CYS A 46 27.10 38.05 22.48
N VAL A 47 28.42 37.92 22.56
CA VAL A 47 29.28 37.57 21.42
C VAL A 47 28.90 36.17 20.91
N PHE A 48 28.69 35.23 21.82
CA PHE A 48 28.31 33.87 21.45
C PHE A 48 26.91 33.80 20.79
N SER A 49 25.93 34.54 21.33
CA SER A 49 24.63 34.70 20.73
C SER A 49 24.67 35.31 19.32
N LEU A 50 25.51 36.34 19.12
CA LEU A 50 25.70 36.95 17.80
C LEU A 50 26.31 35.98 16.78
N ILE A 51 27.22 35.12 17.20
CA ILE A 51 27.80 34.08 16.34
C ILE A 51 26.73 33.07 15.93
N ILE A 52 25.91 32.65 16.87
CA ILE A 52 24.78 31.71 16.58
C ILE A 52 23.78 32.35 15.63
N VAL A 53 23.36 33.61 15.87
CA VAL A 53 22.44 34.35 15.00
C VAL A 53 23.02 34.52 13.60
N SER A 54 24.28 34.94 13.48
CA SER A 54 24.93 35.13 12.18
C SER A 54 25.05 33.83 11.41
N SER A 55 25.40 32.73 12.07
CA SER A 55 25.44 31.39 11.41
C SER A 55 24.05 30.87 11.02
N GLY A 56 23.05 31.17 11.83
CA GLY A 56 21.66 30.83 11.50
C GLY A 56 21.08 31.64 10.33
N LEU A 57 21.34 32.97 10.32
CA LEU A 57 20.96 33.85 9.22
C LEU A 57 21.65 33.47 7.90
N PHE A 58 22.94 33.12 7.94
CA PHE A 58 23.67 32.67 6.77
C PHE A 58 23.06 31.38 6.18
N GLY A 59 22.68 30.44 7.03
CA GLY A 59 21.98 29.21 6.62
C GLY A 59 20.58 29.45 6.01
N VAL A 60 19.88 30.50 6.44
CA VAL A 60 18.56 30.87 5.92
C VAL A 60 18.65 31.66 4.61
N LEU A 61 19.60 32.57 4.48
CA LEU A 61 19.79 33.40 3.29
C LEU A 61 20.32 32.63 2.08
N GLU A 62 21.12 31.59 2.30
CA GLU A 62 21.60 30.68 1.24
C GLU A 62 20.70 29.46 1.01
N GLY A 63 19.54 29.44 1.57
CA GLY A 63 18.61 28.32 1.75
C GLY A 63 18.13 27.58 0.51
N ASN A 64 18.62 27.86 -0.68
CA ASN A 64 18.41 27.05 -1.88
C ASN A 64 19.69 26.52 -2.52
N LYS A 65 20.86 26.94 -2.08
CA LYS A 65 22.12 26.36 -2.51
C LYS A 65 22.75 25.63 -1.32
N ARG A 66 22.69 24.32 -1.38
CA ARG A 66 23.29 23.41 -0.40
C ARG A 66 24.81 23.61 -0.39
N ILE A 67 25.31 24.57 0.37
CA ILE A 67 26.72 24.71 0.60
C ILE A 67 27.10 23.70 1.68
N SER A 68 27.71 22.63 1.23
CA SER A 68 28.34 21.65 2.10
C SER A 68 29.54 22.34 2.80
N GLY A 69 29.44 22.58 4.07
CA GLY A 69 30.62 22.61 4.87
C GLY A 69 30.90 23.81 5.75
N SER A 70 30.19 24.92 5.69
CA SER A 70 30.64 26.12 6.39
C SER A 70 29.92 26.49 7.69
N ILE A 71 28.81 25.80 8.04
CA ILE A 71 28.07 26.18 9.24
C ILE A 71 27.73 24.94 10.08
N LEU A 72 28.37 24.85 11.24
CA LEU A 72 28.33 23.68 12.13
C LEU A 72 26.92 23.22 12.47
N LEU A 73 25.97 24.13 12.66
CA LEU A 73 24.55 23.82 12.97
C LEU A 73 23.73 23.47 11.72
N GLY A 74 23.91 24.19 10.59
CA GLY A 74 23.18 23.95 9.36
C GLY A 74 23.43 22.56 8.77
N ASN A 75 24.70 22.12 8.77
CA ASN A 75 25.08 20.80 8.29
C ASN A 75 24.55 19.65 9.17
N THR A 76 24.49 19.85 10.48
CA THR A 76 24.01 18.84 11.42
C THR A 76 22.50 18.69 11.28
N ILE A 77 21.76 19.80 11.17
CA ILE A 77 20.30 19.79 10.96
C ILE A 77 19.97 19.16 9.61
N GLN A 78 20.66 19.54 8.54
CA GLN A 78 20.43 18.97 7.21
C GLN A 78 20.72 17.45 7.15
N LYS A 79 21.81 16.99 7.78
CA LYS A 79 22.08 15.54 7.89
C LYS A 79 21.00 14.81 8.67
N TYR A 80 20.49 15.42 9.74
CA TYR A 80 19.40 14.84 10.54
C TYR A 80 18.10 14.77 9.75
N GLU A 81 17.73 15.81 9.02
CA GLU A 81 16.54 15.85 8.17
C GLU A 81 16.63 14.81 7.06
N VAL A 82 17.75 14.72 6.36
CA VAL A 82 17.96 13.73 5.30
C VAL A 82 17.90 12.30 5.86
N ALA A 83 18.50 12.05 7.02
CA ALA A 83 18.45 10.75 7.68
C ALA A 83 17.02 10.41 8.16
N HIS A 84 16.29 11.39 8.71
CA HIS A 84 14.92 11.22 9.14
C HIS A 84 13.98 10.95 7.97
N ASP A 85 14.10 11.70 6.87
CA ASP A 85 13.29 11.50 5.67
C ASP A 85 13.60 10.16 5.00
N LYS A 86 14.87 9.74 5.00
CA LYS A 86 15.27 8.41 4.51
C LYS A 86 14.61 7.31 5.35
N LYS A 87 14.71 7.40 6.67
CA LYS A 87 14.09 6.44 7.59
C LYS A 87 12.57 6.37 7.43
N LYS A 88 11.91 7.53 7.25
CA LYS A 88 10.46 7.60 7.00
C LYS A 88 10.07 6.94 5.69
N LYS A 89 10.86 7.14 4.61
CA LYS A 89 10.64 6.47 3.32
C LYS A 89 10.85 4.96 3.42
N GLU A 90 11.88 4.52 4.14
CA GLU A 90 12.14 3.09 4.38
C GLU A 90 11.03 2.44 5.19
N GLN A 91 10.52 3.11 6.23
CA GLN A 91 9.37 2.62 7.00
C GLN A 91 8.09 2.54 6.17
N ALA A 92 7.80 3.55 5.36
CA ALA A 92 6.64 3.54 4.47
C ALA A 92 6.74 2.45 3.38
N LEU A 93 7.95 2.14 2.91
CA LEU A 93 8.18 1.04 1.99
C LEU A 93 7.99 -0.31 2.69
N ALA A 94 8.57 -0.49 3.88
CA ALA A 94 8.43 -1.71 4.67
C ALA A 94 6.94 -2.02 4.95
N GLN A 95 6.16 -1.01 5.32
CA GLN A 95 4.72 -1.17 5.53
C GLN A 95 3.98 -1.64 4.26
N LYS A 96 4.31 -1.07 3.09
CA LYS A 96 3.68 -1.50 1.82
C LYS A 96 4.02 -2.96 1.48
N ILE A 97 5.27 -3.36 1.73
CA ILE A 97 5.72 -4.75 1.51
C ILE A 97 4.98 -5.69 2.47
N GLU A 98 4.84 -5.31 3.73
CA GLU A 98 4.12 -6.07 4.75
C GLU A 98 2.64 -6.25 4.38
N GLU A 99 1.95 -5.16 3.98
CA GLU A 99 0.55 -5.21 3.51
C GLU A 99 0.38 -6.14 2.29
N PHE A 100 1.30 -6.05 1.32
CA PHE A 100 1.27 -6.93 0.14
C PHE A 100 1.52 -8.39 0.51
N THR A 101 2.52 -8.67 1.37
CA THR A 101 2.88 -10.03 1.79
C THR A 101 1.77 -10.67 2.60
N ALA A 102 1.16 -9.95 3.53
CA ALA A 102 0.01 -10.44 4.28
C ALA A 102 -1.17 -10.79 3.36
N CYS A 103 -1.48 -9.93 2.39
CA CYS A 103 -2.53 -10.21 1.41
C CYS A 103 -2.19 -11.43 0.54
N TYR A 104 -0.91 -11.61 0.16
CA TYR A 104 -0.45 -12.80 -0.57
C TYR A 104 -0.63 -14.08 0.26
N GLU A 105 -0.26 -14.05 1.54
CA GLU A 105 -0.43 -15.18 2.46
C GLU A 105 -1.91 -15.54 2.64
N ASP A 106 -2.78 -14.55 2.82
CA ASP A 106 -4.23 -14.77 2.91
C ASP A 106 -4.80 -15.43 1.63
N MET A 107 -4.33 -15.02 0.46
CA MET A 107 -4.77 -15.60 -0.82
C MET A 107 -4.23 -17.02 -1.06
N ASN A 108 -3.13 -17.40 -0.42
CA ASN A 108 -2.51 -18.73 -0.52
C ASN A 108 -2.77 -19.64 0.68
N ASP A 109 -3.55 -19.18 1.67
CA ASP A 109 -3.85 -19.98 2.85
C ASP A 109 -4.65 -21.25 2.48
N ILE A 110 -3.97 -22.40 2.53
CA ILE A 110 -4.57 -23.71 2.21
C ILE A 110 -5.64 -24.15 3.20
N PHE A 111 -5.68 -23.56 4.40
CA PHE A 111 -6.69 -23.86 5.42
C PHE A 111 -8.01 -23.09 5.19
N VAL A 112 -7.98 -22.07 4.33
CA VAL A 112 -9.17 -21.33 3.92
C VAL A 112 -9.68 -21.86 2.59
N LYS A 113 -10.99 -22.14 2.49
CA LYS A 113 -11.62 -22.59 1.24
C LYS A 113 -11.35 -21.59 0.11
N GLN A 114 -11.03 -22.08 -1.09
CA GLN A 114 -10.73 -21.28 -2.27
C GLN A 114 -11.82 -20.25 -2.59
N GLU A 115 -13.08 -20.61 -2.44
CA GLU A 115 -14.24 -19.74 -2.63
C GLU A 115 -14.22 -18.47 -1.76
N LYS A 116 -13.58 -18.54 -0.59
CA LYS A 116 -13.46 -17.39 0.32
C LYS A 116 -12.25 -16.52 0.05
N ARG A 117 -11.14 -17.11 -0.37
CA ARG A 117 -9.88 -16.41 -0.59
C ARG A 117 -9.70 -15.93 -2.03
N LEU A 118 -10.09 -16.73 -3.03
CA LEU A 118 -9.98 -16.42 -4.45
C LEU A 118 -11.26 -15.74 -4.96
N THR A 119 -11.51 -14.53 -4.47
CA THR A 119 -12.65 -13.69 -4.90
C THR A 119 -12.16 -12.53 -5.76
N ASP A 120 -13.03 -11.99 -6.63
CA ASP A 120 -12.70 -10.81 -7.43
C ASP A 120 -12.30 -9.63 -6.56
N LYS A 121 -12.97 -9.42 -5.42
CA LYS A 121 -12.65 -8.37 -4.44
C LYS A 121 -11.25 -8.53 -3.85
N ASN A 122 -10.86 -9.75 -3.49
CA ASN A 122 -9.52 -10.01 -2.94
C ASN A 122 -8.46 -9.82 -4.01
N MET A 123 -8.72 -10.28 -5.25
CA MET A 123 -7.82 -10.08 -6.39
C MET A 123 -7.66 -8.60 -6.75
N GLU A 124 -8.73 -7.81 -6.69
CA GLU A 124 -8.64 -6.36 -6.89
C GLU A 124 -7.79 -5.70 -5.81
N THR A 125 -7.98 -6.08 -4.55
CA THR A 125 -7.19 -5.58 -3.42
C THR A 125 -5.72 -5.96 -3.59
N PHE A 126 -5.41 -7.20 -3.91
CA PHE A 126 -4.07 -7.70 -4.15
C PHE A 126 -3.38 -6.96 -5.30
N THR A 127 -4.08 -6.78 -6.43
CA THR A 127 -3.58 -6.02 -7.59
C THR A 127 -3.30 -4.57 -7.22
N ARG A 128 -4.15 -3.93 -6.42
CA ARG A 128 -3.96 -2.56 -5.95
C ARG A 128 -2.73 -2.45 -5.05
N LEU A 129 -2.50 -3.40 -4.16
CA LEU A 129 -1.32 -3.42 -3.28
C LEU A 129 -0.05 -3.62 -4.10
N TYR A 130 -0.04 -4.56 -5.06
CA TYR A 130 1.08 -4.77 -5.97
C TYR A 130 1.46 -3.49 -6.73
N ARG A 131 0.48 -2.77 -7.30
CA ARG A 131 0.71 -1.52 -8.03
C ARG A 131 1.22 -0.36 -7.16
N LYS A 132 1.03 -0.41 -5.84
CA LYS A 132 1.56 0.57 -4.89
C LYS A 132 3.02 0.33 -4.52
N LEU A 133 3.57 -0.82 -4.83
CA LEU A 133 4.98 -1.11 -4.64
C LEU A 133 5.81 -0.30 -5.65
N PRO A 134 7.02 0.16 -5.28
CA PRO A 134 7.97 0.70 -6.23
C PRO A 134 8.38 -0.35 -7.28
N GLU A 135 8.80 0.11 -8.45
CA GLU A 135 9.12 -0.72 -9.62
C GLU A 135 10.08 -1.88 -9.30
N LYS A 136 11.14 -1.60 -8.56
CA LYS A 136 12.09 -2.63 -8.10
C LYS A 136 11.44 -3.74 -7.28
N GLN A 137 10.50 -3.40 -6.39
CA GLN A 137 9.76 -4.38 -5.60
C GLN A 137 8.69 -5.08 -6.42
N GLN A 138 8.11 -4.41 -7.42
CA GLN A 138 7.19 -5.08 -8.35
C GLN A 138 7.93 -6.18 -9.14
N GLU A 139 9.16 -5.93 -9.60
CA GLU A 139 10.00 -6.95 -10.25
C GLU A 139 10.29 -8.12 -9.31
N GLU A 140 10.66 -7.84 -8.05
CA GLU A 140 10.95 -8.85 -7.02
C GLU A 140 9.74 -9.75 -6.71
N TYR A 141 8.54 -9.16 -6.67
CA TYR A 141 7.29 -9.87 -6.32
C TYR A 141 6.45 -10.28 -7.53
N GLN A 142 6.93 -10.08 -8.75
CA GLN A 142 6.21 -10.38 -9.98
C GLN A 142 5.78 -11.85 -10.07
N GLU A 143 6.65 -12.77 -9.72
CA GLU A 143 6.35 -14.21 -9.77
C GLU A 143 5.18 -14.57 -8.83
N LYS A 144 5.19 -14.05 -7.60
CA LYS A 144 4.10 -14.23 -6.64
C LYS A 144 2.77 -13.65 -7.15
N TYR A 145 2.83 -12.47 -7.76
CA TYR A 145 1.66 -11.83 -8.33
C TYR A 145 1.05 -12.64 -9.49
N GLU A 146 1.88 -13.09 -10.42
CA GLU A 146 1.43 -13.90 -11.56
C GLU A 146 0.94 -15.29 -11.13
N GLN A 147 1.51 -15.88 -10.06
CA GLN A 147 1.04 -17.15 -9.51
C GLN A 147 -0.40 -17.01 -8.99
N VAL A 148 -0.69 -15.99 -8.17
CA VAL A 148 -2.04 -15.76 -7.64
C VAL A 148 -3.04 -15.51 -8.77
N LYS A 149 -2.66 -14.80 -9.83
CA LYS A 149 -3.51 -14.60 -11.02
C LYS A 149 -3.84 -15.92 -11.71
N LYS A 150 -2.85 -16.80 -11.87
CA LYS A 150 -3.05 -18.13 -12.47
C LYS A 150 -3.98 -18.98 -11.60
N ASP A 151 -3.78 -18.96 -10.28
CA ASP A 151 -4.61 -19.72 -9.35
C ASP A 151 -6.06 -19.21 -9.36
N MET A 152 -6.26 -17.89 -9.40
CA MET A 152 -7.57 -17.27 -9.55
C MET A 152 -8.25 -17.66 -10.86
N GLN A 153 -7.51 -17.65 -11.97
CA GLN A 153 -8.07 -18.05 -13.27
C GLN A 153 -8.42 -19.54 -13.28
N TYR A 154 -7.53 -20.38 -12.77
CA TYR A 154 -7.80 -21.80 -12.66
C TYR A 154 -9.04 -22.11 -11.81
N PHE A 155 -9.22 -21.37 -10.71
CA PHE A 155 -10.40 -21.50 -9.86
C PHE A 155 -11.68 -21.10 -10.60
N LYS A 156 -11.68 -19.99 -11.34
CA LYS A 156 -12.82 -19.55 -12.16
C LYS A 156 -13.18 -20.58 -13.24
N ASP A 157 -12.15 -21.11 -13.90
CA ASP A 157 -12.31 -22.16 -14.92
C ASP A 157 -12.96 -23.41 -14.30
N THR A 158 -12.54 -23.79 -13.08
CA THR A 158 -13.11 -24.92 -12.34
C THR A 158 -14.57 -24.69 -11.99
N GLN A 159 -14.91 -23.52 -11.44
CA GLN A 159 -16.31 -23.18 -11.11
C GLN A 159 -17.22 -23.22 -12.35
N THR A 160 -16.70 -22.74 -13.48
CA THR A 160 -17.48 -22.77 -14.74
C THR A 160 -17.68 -24.20 -15.23
N GLU A 161 -16.63 -25.05 -15.19
CA GLU A 161 -16.72 -26.46 -15.53
C GLU A 161 -17.72 -27.20 -14.64
N GLU A 162 -17.66 -27.00 -13.31
CA GLU A 162 -18.59 -27.57 -12.32
C GLU A 162 -20.03 -27.13 -12.61
N SER A 163 -20.25 -25.85 -12.93
CA SER A 163 -21.59 -25.34 -13.28
C SER A 163 -22.13 -25.97 -14.57
N CYS A 164 -21.26 -26.28 -15.55
CA CYS A 164 -21.63 -26.99 -16.76
C CYS A 164 -21.97 -28.48 -16.46
N TYR A 165 -21.21 -29.12 -15.57
CA TYR A 165 -21.47 -30.46 -15.10
C TYR A 165 -22.80 -30.54 -14.33
N ASP A 166 -23.07 -29.58 -13.45
CA ASP A 166 -24.34 -29.53 -12.70
C ASP A 166 -25.51 -29.43 -13.65
N LEU A 167 -25.47 -28.55 -14.66
CA LEU A 167 -26.52 -28.46 -15.67
C LEU A 167 -26.67 -29.76 -16.47
N PHE A 168 -25.58 -30.43 -16.82
CA PHE A 168 -25.60 -31.73 -17.47
C PHE A 168 -26.20 -32.80 -16.55
N SER A 169 -25.81 -32.84 -15.27
CA SER A 169 -26.33 -33.82 -14.31
C SER A 169 -27.83 -33.64 -14.07
N ASP A 170 -28.37 -32.43 -14.20
CA ASP A 170 -29.78 -32.14 -14.10
C ASP A 170 -30.59 -32.71 -15.30
N THR A 171 -29.98 -32.99 -16.45
CA THR A 171 -30.63 -33.69 -17.59
C THR A 171 -30.87 -35.17 -17.31
N ILE A 172 -29.96 -35.79 -16.50
CA ILE A 172 -30.03 -37.24 -16.18
C ILE A 172 -29.91 -37.37 -14.63
N PRO A 173 -30.90 -36.88 -13.88
CA PRO A 173 -30.80 -36.85 -12.42
C PRO A 173 -30.87 -38.28 -11.86
N PHE A 174 -29.89 -38.67 -11.08
CA PHE A 174 -29.81 -39.92 -10.31
C PHE A 174 -30.66 -39.85 -9.05
N SER A 175 -31.93 -39.50 -9.18
CA SER A 175 -32.84 -39.49 -8.04
C SER A 175 -33.77 -40.69 -8.08
N THR A 176 -34.09 -41.25 -6.91
CA THR A 176 -35.08 -42.31 -6.74
C THR A 176 -36.51 -41.78 -6.85
N SER A 177 -36.72 -40.48 -6.63
CA SER A 177 -38.01 -39.80 -6.70
C SER A 177 -38.27 -39.23 -8.10
N GLU A 178 -39.38 -39.57 -8.71
CA GLU A 178 -39.82 -39.03 -10.01
C GLU A 178 -40.08 -37.51 -9.92
N GLN A 179 -40.56 -37.05 -8.78
CA GLN A 179 -40.81 -35.63 -8.56
C GLN A 179 -39.50 -34.80 -8.56
N GLU A 180 -38.48 -35.25 -7.81
CA GLU A 180 -37.18 -34.59 -7.81
C GLU A 180 -36.54 -34.58 -9.21
N ARG A 181 -36.69 -35.66 -9.97
CA ARG A 181 -36.17 -35.69 -11.35
C ARG A 181 -36.84 -34.63 -12.21
N LYS A 182 -38.19 -34.51 -12.14
CA LYS A 182 -38.94 -33.50 -12.89
C LYS A 182 -38.52 -32.08 -12.46
N GLU A 183 -38.40 -31.82 -11.16
CA GLU A 183 -37.98 -30.53 -10.63
C GLU A 183 -36.58 -30.13 -11.13
N ARG A 184 -35.61 -31.04 -11.09
CA ARG A 184 -34.26 -30.78 -11.64
C ARG A 184 -34.29 -30.55 -13.14
N GLN A 185 -34.97 -31.36 -13.91
CA GLN A 185 -35.07 -31.20 -15.36
C GLN A 185 -35.74 -29.89 -15.75
N GLN A 186 -36.67 -29.35 -14.96
CA GLN A 186 -37.30 -28.04 -15.19
C GLN A 186 -36.27 -26.87 -15.05
N THR A 187 -35.18 -27.08 -14.33
CA THR A 187 -34.08 -26.05 -14.21
C THR A 187 -33.22 -25.99 -15.45
N VAL A 188 -33.27 -27.00 -16.33
CA VAL A 188 -32.50 -27.08 -17.57
C VAL A 188 -33.24 -26.31 -18.66
N THR A 189 -32.81 -25.07 -18.87
CA THR A 189 -33.42 -24.16 -19.85
C THR A 189 -32.41 -23.71 -20.90
N TYR A 190 -32.90 -23.34 -22.09
CA TYR A 190 -32.03 -22.76 -23.13
C TYR A 190 -31.32 -21.47 -22.68
N GLU A 191 -31.93 -20.68 -21.81
CA GLU A 191 -31.34 -19.47 -21.28
C GLU A 191 -30.12 -19.81 -20.41
N ARG A 192 -30.27 -20.75 -19.47
CA ARG A 192 -29.18 -21.23 -18.61
C ARG A 192 -28.06 -21.89 -19.45
N TYR A 193 -28.44 -22.71 -20.44
CA TYR A 193 -27.49 -23.29 -21.39
C TYR A 193 -26.68 -22.21 -22.13
N LYS A 194 -27.32 -21.20 -22.71
CA LYS A 194 -26.65 -20.12 -23.44
C LYS A 194 -25.68 -19.30 -22.53
N ALA A 195 -26.12 -19.00 -21.31
CA ALA A 195 -25.29 -18.30 -20.34
C ALA A 195 -24.01 -19.08 -20.00
N LEU A 196 -24.16 -20.39 -19.73
CA LEU A 196 -23.00 -21.26 -19.45
C LEU A 196 -22.11 -21.49 -20.68
N LEU A 197 -22.72 -21.58 -21.89
CA LEU A 197 -21.93 -21.68 -23.12
C LEU A 197 -21.02 -20.47 -23.33
N GLN A 198 -21.54 -19.27 -23.05
CA GLN A 198 -20.73 -18.05 -23.10
C GLN A 198 -19.60 -18.06 -22.08
N GLN A 199 -19.85 -18.54 -20.86
CA GLN A 199 -18.81 -18.68 -19.84
C GLN A 199 -17.78 -19.75 -20.20
N ALA A 200 -18.22 -20.93 -20.66
CA ALA A 200 -17.35 -22.03 -21.05
C ALA A 200 -16.41 -21.68 -22.23
N THR A 201 -16.86 -20.84 -23.17
CA THR A 201 -16.01 -20.36 -24.26
C THR A 201 -14.84 -19.50 -23.77
N ASN A 202 -14.96 -18.85 -22.59
CA ASN A 202 -13.96 -18.01 -21.99
C ASN A 202 -13.00 -18.77 -21.04
N ILE A 203 -13.20 -20.05 -20.79
CA ILE A 203 -12.29 -20.90 -20.02
C ILE A 203 -10.91 -20.88 -20.69
N GLN A 204 -9.87 -20.59 -19.89
CA GLN A 204 -8.49 -20.54 -20.39
C GLN A 204 -7.77 -21.90 -20.36
N ASN A 205 -8.11 -22.75 -19.40
CA ASN A 205 -7.56 -24.10 -19.33
C ASN A 205 -8.18 -24.98 -20.44
N PRO A 206 -7.37 -25.50 -21.41
CA PRO A 206 -7.89 -26.23 -22.58
C PRO A 206 -8.68 -27.49 -22.21
N THR A 207 -8.19 -28.26 -21.24
CA THR A 207 -8.84 -29.50 -20.80
C THR A 207 -10.18 -29.24 -20.16
N LYS A 208 -10.24 -28.25 -19.25
CA LYS A 208 -11.49 -27.83 -18.61
C LYS A 208 -12.50 -27.26 -19.60
N LYS A 209 -12.01 -26.49 -20.57
CA LYS A 209 -12.83 -25.95 -21.66
C LYS A 209 -13.48 -27.06 -22.49
N GLU A 210 -12.68 -28.03 -22.92
CA GLU A 210 -13.15 -29.17 -23.69
C GLU A 210 -14.21 -29.96 -22.89
N THR A 211 -13.92 -30.25 -21.61
CA THR A 211 -14.86 -30.97 -20.73
C THR A 211 -16.17 -30.22 -20.57
N ALA A 212 -16.11 -28.92 -20.27
CA ALA A 212 -17.32 -28.10 -20.11
C ALA A 212 -18.15 -28.03 -21.40
N LEU A 213 -17.51 -27.87 -22.55
CA LEU A 213 -18.19 -27.86 -23.85
C LEU A 213 -18.84 -29.22 -24.20
N ASN A 214 -18.19 -30.32 -23.81
CA ASN A 214 -18.79 -31.66 -23.99
C ASN A 214 -20.04 -31.85 -23.13
N TYR A 215 -20.02 -31.41 -21.86
CA TYR A 215 -21.23 -31.39 -21.03
C TYR A 215 -22.35 -30.58 -21.69
N LEU A 216 -22.04 -29.36 -22.12
CA LEU A 216 -23.02 -28.48 -22.75
C LEU A 216 -23.55 -29.00 -24.09
N LYS A 217 -22.73 -29.74 -24.85
CA LYS A 217 -23.21 -30.43 -26.05
C LYS A 217 -24.28 -31.45 -25.72
N SER A 218 -24.08 -32.28 -24.70
CA SER A 218 -25.10 -33.25 -24.25
C SER A 218 -26.36 -32.57 -23.72
N VAL A 219 -26.21 -31.46 -23.00
CA VAL A 219 -27.37 -30.65 -22.56
C VAL A 219 -28.17 -30.13 -23.75
N LYS A 220 -27.49 -29.66 -24.79
CA LYS A 220 -28.13 -29.16 -25.99
C LYS A 220 -28.93 -30.26 -26.70
N GLU A 221 -28.33 -31.43 -26.88
CA GLU A 221 -28.98 -32.58 -27.49
C GLU A 221 -30.25 -32.97 -26.70
N TRP A 222 -30.20 -32.96 -25.38
CA TRP A 222 -31.36 -33.21 -24.53
C TRP A 222 -32.44 -32.13 -24.70
N LEU A 223 -32.07 -30.83 -24.69
CA LEU A 223 -33.04 -29.72 -24.88
C LEU A 223 -33.74 -29.81 -26.26
N ASP A 224 -32.99 -30.12 -27.32
CA ASP A 224 -33.51 -30.25 -28.67
C ASP A 224 -34.54 -31.40 -28.76
N GLN A 225 -34.31 -32.51 -28.04
CA GLN A 225 -35.25 -33.64 -27.95
C GLN A 225 -36.53 -33.26 -27.19
N GLN A 226 -36.46 -32.44 -26.13
CA GLN A 226 -37.63 -31.99 -25.37
C GLN A 226 -38.54 -31.06 -26.19
N GLN A 227 -38.04 -30.39 -27.22
CA GLN A 227 -38.84 -29.53 -28.09
C GLN A 227 -39.56 -30.31 -29.20
N GLN A 228 -39.15 -31.55 -29.47
CA GLN A 228 -39.73 -32.40 -30.49
C GLN A 228 -40.86 -33.28 -29.97
N ASN A 229 -40.99 -33.41 -28.63
CA ASN A 229 -42.04 -34.17 -27.95
C ASN A 229 -43.10 -33.22 -27.40
#